data_88ce4eb31e07a0619a9f0c2ae30dbf64
#
_entry.id   88ce4eb31e07a0619a9f0c2ae30dbf64
#
_cell.length_a   1.000
_cell.length_b   1.000
_cell.length_c   1.000
_cell.angle_alpha   90.00
_cell.angle_beta   90.00
_cell.angle_gamma   90.00
#
_symmetry.space_group_name_H-M   'P 1'
#
loop_
_entity.id
_entity.type
_entity.pdbx_description
1 polymer ?
#
loop_
_entity_poly.entity_id
_entity_poly.type
_entity_poly.pdbx_seq_one_letter_code
_entity_poly.pdbx_strand_id
1 'polypeptide(L)'
;MNRLLLILILTFSFQTLTKADDIRDFEIEGISIGDSLLKIFTENEIQSNTVDYGYKSDKFTIFEIESSSKFKNYESLQVAFLKKDKNFIIYSISAAIFYDNKIDQCEKKKEIVFKALKKTFKNTNHDKEKDKLSGDTTGKSTYTRYAFYFQDSEFIGVSCYDWVDKWTDNLRVEIYSNKYNNWLNNEAY
;
A
#
# COMPACT_ATOMS: atom_id res chain seq x y z
N MET A 1 22.17 40.31 -48.67
CA MET A 1 22.46 38.95 -48.18
C MET A 1 22.26 38.97 -46.68
N ASN A 2 21.04 38.64 -46.24
CA ASN A 2 20.69 38.62 -44.79
C ASN A 2 21.01 37.22 -44.25
N ARG A 3 21.95 37.14 -43.34
CA ARG A 3 22.19 35.93 -42.56
C ARG A 3 21.26 35.94 -41.34
N LEU A 4 20.18 35.15 -41.45
CA LEU A 4 19.29 34.86 -40.32
C LEU A 4 20.08 33.92 -39.36
N LEU A 5 20.47 34.43 -38.21
CA LEU A 5 21.06 33.64 -37.14
C LEU A 5 19.92 32.90 -36.41
N LEU A 6 19.78 31.62 -36.69
CA LEU A 6 18.84 30.74 -36.00
C LEU A 6 19.39 30.40 -34.62
N ILE A 7 18.96 31.09 -33.57
CA ILE A 7 19.28 30.74 -32.19
C ILE A 7 18.44 29.56 -31.81
N LEU A 8 19.03 28.37 -31.84
CA LEU A 8 18.44 27.14 -31.32
C LEU A 8 18.49 27.21 -29.78
N ILE A 9 17.39 27.65 -29.16
CA ILE A 9 17.23 27.59 -27.70
C ILE A 9 17.01 26.13 -27.36
N LEU A 10 18.09 25.44 -26.96
CA LEU A 10 18.00 24.14 -26.28
C LEU A 10 17.38 24.40 -24.88
N THR A 11 16.08 24.28 -24.78
CA THR A 11 15.43 24.13 -23.48
C THR A 11 15.82 22.77 -22.92
N PHE A 12 16.91 22.74 -22.15
CA PHE A 12 17.17 21.66 -21.22
C PHE A 12 16.02 21.65 -20.21
N SER A 13 15.00 20.84 -20.48
CA SER A 13 14.07 20.41 -19.46
C SER A 13 14.90 19.62 -18.46
N PHE A 14 15.36 20.27 -17.40
CA PHE A 14 15.77 19.57 -16.18
C PHE A 14 14.52 18.87 -15.68
N GLN A 15 14.29 17.64 -16.14
CA GLN A 15 13.53 16.68 -15.40
C GLN A 15 14.36 16.48 -14.13
N THR A 16 14.02 17.23 -13.09
CA THR A 16 14.42 16.83 -11.75
C THR A 16 13.89 15.42 -11.61
N LEU A 17 14.77 14.44 -11.62
CA LEU A 17 14.49 13.12 -11.09
C LEU A 17 14.09 13.38 -9.64
N THR A 18 12.80 13.57 -9.42
CA THR A 18 12.24 13.59 -8.07
C THR A 18 12.58 12.21 -7.53
N LYS A 19 13.51 12.21 -6.61
CA LYS A 19 13.92 11.05 -5.85
C LYS A 19 12.66 10.63 -5.11
N ALA A 20 12.11 9.47 -5.39
CA ALA A 20 10.97 8.93 -4.68
C ALA A 20 11.41 8.62 -3.23
N ASP A 21 11.53 9.66 -2.44
CA ASP A 21 11.78 9.58 -0.99
C ASP A 21 10.49 9.83 -0.20
N ASP A 22 9.36 9.97 -0.91
CA ASP A 22 8.03 10.23 -0.34
C ASP A 22 7.11 9.03 -0.60
N ILE A 23 6.46 8.55 0.45
CA ILE A 23 5.49 7.45 0.38
C ILE A 23 4.32 7.76 -0.59
N ARG A 24 4.02 9.05 -0.80
CA ARG A 24 2.96 9.53 -1.70
C ARG A 24 3.29 9.35 -3.18
N ASP A 25 4.57 9.12 -3.52
CA ASP A 25 4.99 8.81 -4.89
C ASP A 25 4.74 7.34 -5.28
N PHE A 26 4.30 6.51 -4.31
CA PHE A 26 3.97 5.11 -4.56
C PHE A 26 2.46 4.91 -4.69
N GLU A 27 2.05 4.33 -5.81
CA GLU A 27 0.66 4.06 -6.14
C GLU A 27 0.34 2.56 -6.13
N ILE A 28 -0.82 2.21 -5.61
CA ILE A 28 -1.45 0.89 -5.74
C ILE A 28 -2.77 1.09 -6.48
N GLU A 29 -2.95 0.43 -7.63
CA GLU A 29 -4.13 0.55 -8.50
C GLU A 29 -4.51 2.00 -8.87
N GLY A 30 -3.50 2.90 -8.96
CA GLY A 30 -3.66 4.29 -9.36
C GLY A 30 -4.10 5.23 -8.23
N ILE A 31 -4.04 4.79 -6.98
CA ILE A 31 -4.26 5.63 -5.79
C ILE A 31 -3.05 5.61 -4.86
N SER A 32 -2.85 6.72 -4.17
CA SER A 32 -1.77 6.93 -3.21
C SER A 32 -2.28 7.53 -1.90
N ILE A 33 -1.42 7.59 -0.91
CA ILE A 33 -1.69 8.30 0.35
C ILE A 33 -1.96 9.78 0.07
N GLY A 34 -3.04 10.30 0.64
CA GLY A 34 -3.48 11.68 0.44
C GLY A 34 -4.45 11.88 -0.73
N ASP A 35 -4.61 10.90 -1.60
CA ASP A 35 -5.65 10.93 -2.62
C ASP A 35 -7.06 10.77 -2.01
N SER A 36 -8.08 11.13 -2.78
CA SER A 36 -9.45 10.76 -2.46
C SER A 36 -9.80 9.41 -3.06
N LEU A 37 -10.42 8.53 -2.28
CA LEU A 37 -10.94 7.24 -2.76
C LEU A 37 -12.02 7.42 -3.85
N LEU A 38 -12.64 8.61 -3.91
CA LEU A 38 -13.58 9.00 -4.97
C LEU A 38 -12.95 9.05 -6.37
N LYS A 39 -11.63 8.98 -6.51
CA LYS A 39 -10.97 8.82 -7.82
C LYS A 39 -11.36 7.52 -8.52
N ILE A 40 -11.67 6.46 -7.76
CA ILE A 40 -11.96 5.13 -8.30
C ILE A 40 -13.38 4.67 -7.99
N PHE A 41 -13.89 4.99 -6.80
CA PHE A 41 -15.18 4.51 -6.30
C PHE A 41 -16.16 5.66 -6.08
N THR A 42 -17.44 5.41 -6.30
CA THR A 42 -18.51 6.31 -5.90
C THR A 42 -18.71 6.31 -4.39
N GLU A 43 -19.30 7.37 -3.84
CA GLU A 43 -19.61 7.44 -2.41
C GLU A 43 -20.46 6.25 -1.94
N ASN A 44 -21.46 5.84 -2.73
CA ASN A 44 -22.29 4.68 -2.43
C ASN A 44 -21.48 3.37 -2.37
N GLU A 45 -20.55 3.14 -3.31
CA GLU A 45 -19.67 1.98 -3.27
C GLU A 45 -18.80 2.00 -2.03
N ILE A 46 -18.25 3.17 -1.66
CA ILE A 46 -17.41 3.30 -0.47
C ILE A 46 -18.22 2.97 0.79
N GLN A 47 -19.38 3.58 0.95
CA GLN A 47 -20.24 3.35 2.13
C GLN A 47 -20.74 1.91 2.24
N SER A 48 -21.09 1.28 1.11
CA SER A 48 -21.57 -0.12 1.10
C SER A 48 -20.50 -1.16 1.38
N ASN A 49 -19.23 -0.81 1.23
CA ASN A 49 -18.09 -1.70 1.44
C ASN A 49 -17.23 -1.27 2.63
N THR A 50 -17.77 -0.54 3.60
CA THR A 50 -17.08 -0.27 4.86
C THR A 50 -17.23 -1.44 5.81
N VAL A 51 -16.13 -1.80 6.48
CA VAL A 51 -16.03 -2.92 7.41
C VAL A 51 -15.67 -2.40 8.79
N ASP A 52 -16.36 -2.93 9.81
CA ASP A 52 -16.02 -2.71 11.21
C ASP A 52 -15.20 -3.89 11.74
N TYR A 53 -13.92 -3.67 12.01
CA TYR A 53 -13.01 -4.65 12.59
C TYR A 53 -13.04 -4.70 14.12
N GLY A 54 -13.94 -3.94 14.76
CA GLY A 54 -14.05 -3.91 16.22
C GLY A 54 -12.88 -3.21 16.92
N TYR A 55 -12.23 -2.27 16.25
CA TYR A 55 -11.19 -1.45 16.88
C TYR A 55 -11.77 -0.64 18.05
N LYS A 56 -10.99 -0.45 19.15
CA LYS A 56 -11.39 0.38 20.28
C LYS A 56 -11.60 1.84 19.91
N SER A 57 -10.74 2.35 19.02
CA SER A 57 -10.82 3.73 18.52
C SER A 57 -11.54 3.76 17.18
N ASP A 58 -12.57 4.57 17.06
CA ASP A 58 -13.38 4.77 15.86
C ASP A 58 -12.88 5.90 14.95
N LYS A 59 -11.61 6.28 15.09
CA LYS A 59 -10.97 7.37 14.33
C LYS A 59 -10.93 7.13 12.83
N PHE A 60 -10.64 5.89 12.44
CA PHE A 60 -10.61 5.47 11.03
C PHE A 60 -11.76 4.51 10.70
N THR A 61 -12.16 4.55 9.44
CA THR A 61 -13.06 3.58 8.82
C THR A 61 -12.27 2.84 7.74
N ILE A 62 -12.51 1.54 7.60
CA ILE A 62 -11.87 0.72 6.58
C ILE A 62 -12.89 0.43 5.48
N PHE A 63 -12.55 0.79 4.25
CA PHE A 63 -13.17 0.31 3.04
C PHE A 63 -12.48 -0.98 2.63
N GLU A 64 -13.25 -2.01 2.28
CA GLU A 64 -12.72 -3.28 1.80
C GLU A 64 -13.55 -3.79 0.63
N ILE A 65 -12.87 -4.18 -0.43
CA ILE A 65 -13.51 -4.78 -1.60
C ILE A 65 -12.63 -5.88 -2.18
N GLU A 66 -13.27 -6.98 -2.57
CA GLU A 66 -12.65 -8.10 -3.25
C GLU A 66 -13.16 -8.21 -4.69
N SER A 67 -12.32 -8.72 -5.59
CA SER A 67 -12.67 -9.10 -6.97
C SER A 67 -13.35 -7.99 -7.76
N SER A 68 -12.80 -6.79 -7.77
CA SER A 68 -13.32 -5.67 -8.56
C SER A 68 -12.72 -5.64 -9.98
N SER A 69 -13.57 -5.41 -10.99
CA SER A 69 -13.12 -5.15 -12.37
C SER A 69 -12.31 -3.85 -12.52
N LYS A 70 -12.25 -3.03 -11.48
CA LYS A 70 -11.45 -1.80 -11.42
C LYS A 70 -9.98 -2.08 -11.13
N PHE A 71 -9.66 -3.28 -10.61
CA PHE A 71 -8.29 -3.70 -10.31
C PHE A 71 -7.62 -4.37 -11.52
N LYS A 72 -6.33 -4.12 -11.67
CA LYS A 72 -5.52 -4.71 -12.75
C LYS A 72 -4.56 -5.76 -12.24
N ASN A 73 -4.07 -5.61 -11.01
CA ASN A 73 -2.95 -6.39 -10.48
C ASN A 73 -3.28 -7.10 -9.17
N TYR A 74 -4.28 -6.62 -8.43
CA TYR A 74 -4.64 -7.15 -7.12
C TYR A 74 -6.07 -7.67 -7.11
N GLU A 75 -6.35 -8.61 -6.19
CA GLU A 75 -7.65 -9.27 -6.06
C GLU A 75 -8.47 -8.67 -4.92
N SER A 76 -7.82 -8.03 -3.94
CA SER A 76 -8.52 -7.27 -2.90
C SER A 76 -7.83 -5.95 -2.60
N LEU A 77 -8.60 -5.01 -2.07
CA LEU A 77 -8.15 -3.70 -1.65
C LEU A 77 -8.82 -3.31 -0.34
N GLN A 78 -8.01 -2.91 0.63
CA GLN A 78 -8.42 -2.27 1.88
C GLN A 78 -7.86 -0.85 1.92
N VAL A 79 -8.68 0.13 2.28
CA VAL A 79 -8.28 1.53 2.37
C VAL A 79 -8.81 2.13 3.66
N ALA A 80 -7.92 2.79 4.42
CA ALA A 80 -8.32 3.52 5.62
C ALA A 80 -8.47 5.01 5.33
N PHE A 81 -9.57 5.59 5.80
CA PHE A 81 -9.83 7.03 5.80
C PHE A 81 -10.46 7.46 7.15
N LEU A 82 -10.43 8.76 7.46
CA LEU A 82 -11.05 9.24 8.70
C LEU A 82 -12.58 9.08 8.65
N LYS A 83 -13.17 8.52 9.70
CA LYS A 83 -14.60 8.18 9.79
C LYS A 83 -15.57 9.32 9.43
N LYS A 84 -15.17 10.57 9.67
CA LYS A 84 -16.02 11.75 9.41
C LYS A 84 -15.61 12.52 8.16
N ASP A 85 -14.62 12.02 7.40
CA ASP A 85 -14.12 12.70 6.21
C ASP A 85 -15.00 12.41 5.01
N LYS A 86 -15.69 13.42 4.52
CA LYS A 86 -16.55 13.33 3.33
C LYS A 86 -15.77 13.31 2.01
N ASN A 87 -14.48 13.65 2.05
CA ASN A 87 -13.60 13.59 0.88
C ASN A 87 -12.95 12.23 0.75
N PHE A 88 -13.09 11.34 1.75
CA PHE A 88 -12.52 9.99 1.78
C PHE A 88 -11.03 9.99 1.47
N ILE A 89 -10.28 10.88 2.13
CA ILE A 89 -8.83 11.00 1.97
C ILE A 89 -8.13 9.76 2.52
N ILE A 90 -7.25 9.19 1.72
CA ILE A 90 -6.57 7.92 1.97
C ILE A 90 -5.42 8.09 2.96
N TYR A 91 -5.41 7.31 4.02
CA TYR A 91 -4.34 7.25 5.03
C TYR A 91 -3.62 5.90 5.07
N SER A 92 -4.25 4.86 4.53
CA SER A 92 -3.63 3.54 4.38
C SER A 92 -4.21 2.85 3.17
N ILE A 93 -3.36 2.09 2.48
CA ILE A 93 -3.76 1.19 1.39
C ILE A 93 -3.14 -0.17 1.69
N SER A 94 -3.93 -1.23 1.56
CA SER A 94 -3.44 -2.61 1.61
C SER A 94 -4.11 -3.39 0.49
N ALA A 95 -3.32 -3.97 -0.41
CA ALA A 95 -3.82 -4.75 -1.55
C ALA A 95 -3.25 -6.16 -1.55
N ALA A 96 -4.06 -7.15 -1.90
CA ALA A 96 -3.66 -8.55 -1.85
C ALA A 96 -3.85 -9.30 -3.16
N ILE A 97 -3.02 -10.34 -3.34
CA ILE A 97 -3.13 -11.40 -4.34
C ILE A 97 -3.17 -12.72 -3.59
N PHE A 98 -4.14 -13.58 -3.88
CA PHE A 98 -4.34 -14.86 -3.20
C PHE A 98 -3.59 -16.02 -3.88
N TYR A 99 -3.12 -16.99 -3.09
CA TYR A 99 -2.25 -18.09 -3.54
C TYR A 99 -2.64 -19.45 -2.97
N ASP A 100 -3.84 -19.88 -3.03
CA ASP A 100 -4.38 -21.18 -2.61
C ASP A 100 -3.31 -22.26 -2.23
N ASN A 101 -2.77 -22.21 -1.01
CA ASN A 101 -1.71 -23.11 -0.50
C ASN A 101 -0.44 -23.14 -1.38
N LYS A 102 -0.07 -22.04 -2.02
CA LYS A 102 1.12 -21.92 -2.88
C LYS A 102 2.06 -20.84 -2.39
N ILE A 103 2.42 -20.90 -1.12
CA ILE A 103 3.28 -19.90 -0.47
C ILE A 103 4.59 -19.64 -1.23
N ASP A 104 5.16 -20.66 -1.88
CA ASP A 104 6.36 -20.49 -2.71
C ASP A 104 6.16 -19.54 -3.89
N GLN A 105 4.95 -19.45 -4.44
CA GLN A 105 4.65 -18.49 -5.52
C GLN A 105 4.51 -17.08 -4.95
N CYS A 106 3.91 -16.94 -3.78
CA CYS A 106 3.89 -15.69 -3.04
C CYS A 106 5.31 -15.18 -2.78
N GLU A 107 6.17 -16.02 -2.23
CA GLU A 107 7.57 -15.67 -1.92
C GLU A 107 8.33 -15.19 -3.17
N LYS A 108 8.18 -15.88 -4.30
CA LYS A 108 8.77 -15.44 -5.57
C LYS A 108 8.25 -14.08 -6.03
N LYS A 109 6.94 -13.84 -5.92
CA LYS A 109 6.35 -12.55 -6.28
C LYS A 109 6.79 -11.44 -5.33
N LYS A 110 6.86 -11.72 -4.03
CA LYS A 110 7.36 -10.78 -3.01
C LYS A 110 8.78 -10.31 -3.32
N GLU A 111 9.68 -11.23 -3.69
CA GLU A 111 11.04 -10.88 -4.09
C GLU A 111 11.10 -9.95 -5.32
N ILE A 112 10.19 -10.14 -6.29
CA ILE A 112 10.08 -9.27 -7.46
C ILE A 112 9.65 -7.87 -7.04
N VAL A 113 8.59 -7.77 -6.22
CA VAL A 113 8.07 -6.49 -5.73
C VAL A 113 9.12 -5.78 -4.87
N PHE A 114 9.78 -6.51 -3.95
CA PHE A 114 10.86 -5.96 -3.14
C PHE A 114 11.98 -5.33 -3.98
N LYS A 115 12.46 -6.05 -5.01
CA LYS A 115 13.50 -5.53 -5.90
C LYS A 115 13.06 -4.25 -6.63
N ALA A 116 11.80 -4.17 -7.04
CA ALA A 116 11.24 -2.97 -7.65
C ALA A 116 11.19 -1.81 -6.65
N LEU A 117 10.66 -2.04 -5.44
CA LEU A 117 10.63 -1.04 -4.36
C LEU A 117 12.02 -0.56 -3.99
N LYS A 118 12.98 -1.47 -3.83
CA LYS A 118 14.39 -1.11 -3.53
C LYS A 118 15.04 -0.27 -4.63
N LYS A 119 14.66 -0.47 -5.88
CA LYS A 119 15.13 0.36 -6.99
C LYS A 119 14.51 1.75 -6.96
N THR A 120 13.25 1.87 -6.55
CA THR A 120 12.52 3.14 -6.44
C THR A 120 13.00 3.93 -5.21
N PHE A 121 13.06 3.28 -4.04
CA PHE A 121 13.38 3.88 -2.74
C PHE A 121 14.83 3.56 -2.32
N LYS A 122 15.80 4.06 -3.08
CA LYS A 122 17.23 3.69 -2.94
C LYS A 122 17.86 4.09 -1.61
N ASN A 123 17.34 5.14 -0.99
CA ASN A 123 17.91 5.69 0.26
C ASN A 123 17.02 5.41 1.48
N THR A 124 15.95 4.65 1.31
CA THR A 124 15.05 4.29 2.40
C THR A 124 15.60 3.05 3.12
N ASN A 125 15.63 3.10 4.44
CA ASN A 125 15.97 1.94 5.26
C ASN A 125 14.93 0.85 5.06
N HIS A 126 15.39 -0.40 5.01
CA HIS A 126 14.50 -1.54 4.87
C HIS A 126 15.01 -2.73 5.68
N ASP A 127 14.07 -3.49 6.24
CA ASP A 127 14.33 -4.70 7.00
C ASP A 127 13.59 -5.90 6.43
N LYS A 128 14.06 -7.10 6.78
CA LYS A 128 13.38 -8.36 6.52
C LYS A 128 12.89 -8.92 7.85
N GLU A 129 11.60 -9.20 7.91
CA GLU A 129 10.93 -9.72 9.08
C GLU A 129 10.35 -11.11 8.82
N LYS A 130 10.26 -11.93 9.86
CA LYS A 130 9.49 -13.17 9.89
C LYS A 130 8.95 -13.36 11.28
N ASP A 131 7.64 -13.58 11.40
CA ASP A 131 7.01 -13.82 12.68
C ASP A 131 5.72 -14.64 12.52
N LYS A 132 5.10 -14.99 13.64
CA LYS A 132 3.81 -15.66 13.72
C LYS A 132 2.67 -14.67 13.56
N LEU A 133 1.57 -15.14 12.99
CA LEU A 133 0.36 -14.34 12.88
C LEU A 133 -0.43 -14.38 14.17
N SER A 134 -0.59 -13.22 14.81
CA SER A 134 -1.32 -13.09 16.09
C SER A 134 -2.81 -13.46 15.99
N GLY A 135 -3.39 -13.39 14.80
CA GLY A 135 -4.79 -13.79 14.55
C GLY A 135 -5.02 -15.29 14.43
N ASP A 136 -3.95 -16.09 14.37
CA ASP A 136 -4.05 -17.54 14.33
C ASP A 136 -3.90 -18.15 15.73
N THR A 137 -5.00 -18.68 16.27
CA THR A 137 -5.03 -19.32 17.58
C THR A 137 -4.23 -20.64 17.65
N THR A 138 -3.93 -21.26 16.50
CA THR A 138 -3.08 -22.46 16.42
C THR A 138 -1.60 -22.15 16.60
N GLY A 139 -1.20 -20.89 16.36
CA GLY A 139 0.18 -20.41 16.41
C GLY A 139 1.10 -20.99 15.34
N LYS A 140 0.53 -21.54 14.25
CA LYS A 140 1.27 -22.17 13.15
C LYS A 140 1.39 -21.27 11.92
N SER A 141 0.43 -20.37 11.71
CA SER A 141 0.48 -19.42 10.60
C SER A 141 1.60 -18.40 10.80
N THR A 142 2.31 -18.08 9.72
CA THR A 142 3.45 -17.16 9.76
C THR A 142 3.34 -16.11 8.67
N TYR A 143 4.12 -15.05 8.79
CA TYR A 143 4.36 -14.13 7.69
C TYR A 143 5.85 -13.87 7.50
N THR A 144 6.20 -13.49 6.29
CA THR A 144 7.50 -12.93 5.97
C THR A 144 7.29 -11.60 5.27
N ARG A 145 8.06 -10.58 5.63
CA ARG A 145 7.88 -9.20 5.14
C ARG A 145 9.20 -8.58 4.78
N TYR A 146 9.19 -7.73 3.75
CA TYR A 146 10.14 -6.64 3.56
C TYR A 146 9.46 -5.34 3.92
N ALA A 147 10.05 -4.58 4.85
CA ALA A 147 9.53 -3.33 5.37
C ALA A 147 10.44 -2.17 4.98
N PHE A 148 9.89 -1.11 4.41
CA PHE A 148 10.57 0.15 4.10
C PHE A 148 10.06 1.22 5.06
N TYR A 149 10.97 1.87 5.79
CA TYR A 149 10.66 2.87 6.79
C TYR A 149 11.06 4.25 6.30
N PHE A 150 10.09 5.13 6.20
CA PHE A 150 10.27 6.52 5.83
C PHE A 150 10.34 7.41 7.08
N GLN A 151 10.43 8.71 6.86
CA GLN A 151 10.39 9.67 7.97
C GLN A 151 9.03 9.58 8.69
N ASP A 152 9.02 9.97 9.97
CA ASP A 152 7.80 10.10 10.76
C ASP A 152 6.94 8.81 10.88
N SER A 153 7.55 7.63 10.87
CA SER A 153 6.84 6.34 10.99
C SER A 153 5.93 5.97 9.79
N GLU A 154 6.14 6.56 8.63
CA GLU A 154 5.51 6.11 7.40
C GLU A 154 6.13 4.80 6.95
N PHE A 155 5.34 3.95 6.30
CA PHE A 155 5.71 2.56 6.07
C PHE A 155 5.20 2.04 4.73
N ILE A 156 6.05 1.27 4.02
CA ILE A 156 5.64 0.40 2.92
C ILE A 156 6.08 -1.02 3.26
N GLY A 157 5.13 -1.96 3.25
CA GLY A 157 5.37 -3.38 3.45
C GLY A 157 5.05 -4.21 2.22
N VAL A 158 5.82 -5.26 1.98
CA VAL A 158 5.44 -6.34 1.08
C VAL A 158 5.61 -7.67 1.81
N SER A 159 4.50 -8.36 2.03
CA SER A 159 4.41 -9.52 2.92
C SER A 159 3.85 -10.73 2.21
N CYS A 160 4.31 -11.92 2.55
CA CYS A 160 3.61 -13.17 2.31
C CYS A 160 3.06 -13.70 3.63
N TYR A 161 1.78 -13.98 3.65
CA TYR A 161 1.06 -14.60 4.75
C TYR A 161 0.82 -16.08 4.41
N ASP A 162 1.35 -16.95 5.26
CA ASP A 162 1.25 -18.43 5.19
C ASP A 162 0.24 -18.89 6.25
N TRP A 163 -1.00 -19.12 5.81
CA TRP A 163 -2.10 -19.49 6.68
C TRP A 163 -2.29 -21.01 6.71
N VAL A 164 -2.31 -21.61 7.86
CA VAL A 164 -2.51 -23.06 8.01
C VAL A 164 -3.96 -23.48 8.23
N ASP A 165 -4.88 -22.54 8.33
CA ASP A 165 -6.28 -22.80 8.64
C ASP A 165 -7.20 -22.02 7.67
N LYS A 166 -8.28 -21.48 8.10
CA LYS A 166 -9.43 -20.89 7.38
C LYS A 166 -9.13 -19.72 6.42
N TRP A 167 -7.92 -19.20 6.41
CA TRP A 167 -7.55 -18.07 5.54
C TRP A 167 -6.67 -18.56 4.39
N THR A 168 -6.70 -17.84 3.26
CA THR A 168 -5.91 -18.16 2.07
C THR A 168 -4.56 -17.46 2.13
N ASP A 169 -3.48 -18.19 1.75
CA ASP A 169 -2.16 -17.58 1.56
C ASP A 169 -2.25 -16.40 0.63
N ASN A 170 -1.57 -15.31 0.97
CA ASN A 170 -1.64 -14.12 0.14
C ASN A 170 -0.35 -13.28 0.18
N LEU A 171 -0.07 -12.65 -0.96
CA LEU A 171 0.82 -11.50 -1.01
C LEU A 171 0.02 -10.26 -0.62
N ARG A 172 0.59 -9.45 0.26
CA ARG A 172 0.01 -8.16 0.60
C ARG A 172 1.04 -7.05 0.42
N VAL A 173 0.65 -6.00 -0.28
CA VAL A 173 1.42 -4.76 -0.37
C VAL A 173 0.67 -3.68 0.40
N GLU A 174 1.36 -3.04 1.34
CA GLU A 174 0.77 -2.14 2.32
C GLU A 174 1.49 -0.80 2.31
N ILE A 175 0.71 0.29 2.38
CA ILE A 175 1.22 1.65 2.56
C ILE A 175 0.51 2.27 3.74
N TYR A 176 1.25 2.73 4.74
CA TYR A 176 0.70 3.39 5.93
C TYR A 176 1.28 4.77 6.08
N SER A 177 0.42 5.79 6.10
CA SER A 177 0.81 7.12 6.52
C SER A 177 1.20 7.12 8.00
N ASN A 178 2.02 8.08 8.42
CA ASN A 178 2.34 8.32 9.84
C ASN A 178 1.09 8.32 10.73
N LYS A 179 0.06 9.05 10.34
CA LYS A 179 -1.17 9.19 11.14
C LYS A 179 -1.91 7.87 11.33
N TYR A 180 -1.97 7.03 10.29
CA TYR A 180 -2.62 5.73 10.38
C TYR A 180 -1.77 4.74 11.17
N ASN A 181 -0.46 4.69 10.91
CA ASN A 181 0.46 3.77 11.59
C ASN A 181 0.51 4.06 13.11
N ASN A 182 0.57 5.33 13.50
CA ASN A 182 0.52 5.72 14.91
C ASN A 182 -0.81 5.33 15.56
N TRP A 183 -1.94 5.53 14.89
CA TRP A 183 -3.23 5.09 15.40
C TRP A 183 -3.31 3.58 15.55
N LEU A 184 -2.86 2.82 14.54
CA LEU A 184 -2.91 1.35 14.54
C LEU A 184 -2.12 0.78 15.72
N ASN A 185 -0.94 1.34 16.00
CA ASN A 185 -0.04 0.84 17.05
C ASN A 185 -0.42 1.29 18.47
N ASN A 186 -1.13 2.41 18.63
CA ASN A 186 -1.32 3.02 19.97
C ASN A 186 -2.78 3.19 20.38
N GLU A 187 -3.73 3.20 19.43
CA GLU A 187 -5.13 3.56 19.73
C GLU A 187 -6.14 2.47 19.28
N ALA A 188 -5.78 1.64 18.29
CA ALA A 188 -6.71 0.72 17.64
C ALA A 188 -7.09 -0.48 18.51
N TYR A 189 -6.17 -0.98 19.38
CA TYR A 189 -6.33 -2.21 20.18
C TYR A 189 -6.32 -1.99 21.69
#